data_a0d184ccaeb5d86b4a81e152966d4197
#
_entry.id   a0d184ccaeb5d86b4a81e152966d4197
#
_cell.length_a   1.000
_cell.length_b   1.000
_cell.length_c   1.000
_cell.angle_alpha   90.00
_cell.angle_beta   90.00
_cell.angle_gamma   90.00
#
_symmetry.space_group_name_H-M   'P 1'
#
loop_
_entity.id
_entity.type
_entity.pdbx_description
1 polymer ?
#
loop_
_entity_poly.entity_id
_entity_poly.type
_entity_poly.pdbx_seq_one_letter_code
_entity_poly.pdbx_strand_id
1 'polypeptide(L)'
;EFLDPFEDAEALAYRLYEYAQYVIGKSDRNEFLDYPEFKLSIRCVDIFKLNHWDSNAKRTSLKWTQFGMDWENVEEMPHPHYEKIIDKETLIMVVKYCINDVRSTKAIFTMTDSKGTKVMVSQINLRAKLSETYNVNLLSASEPKISKEIFLHFLSEKLGISKKEIKEMRTYRKNVVIRDIILPCVKFETPEFNGVHNWFKNLVVDTAILDTDDDIKKKGPKYSMKHKGVPTDYALGGIHGCIAPGVYEPKPGRKILSVDVTSFYPNLAIKNKWSPAQIPQDDFCELYEWFFEERKKIPKKDPKNYVYKIILNSTYGLSNDKNSFLYDPEFTMRITINGQLSLCMLYEMIAEGIPGSIPIMQNTDGLEMMIPEEHKAKYLEICSEWETITQLALEHDQYQKMIIGDVNNYIGINTHREADQETLISLKEDEPYYIYTDNGYSPVKCKGRFEFHHLALHKNKSFLIIRKALYNYFVFNTPVDKTILESKSIVDFCGGIKAKGDWRFTSNCMIKGVLITEPLQKIVRYYISNKG
;
A
#
# COMPACT_ATOMS: atom_id res chain seq x y z
N GLU A 1 -33.79 19.32 7.28
CA GLU A 1 -34.32 19.22 8.69
C GLU A 1 -33.45 20.01 9.69
N PHE A 2 -32.20 20.37 9.39
CA PHE A 2 -31.31 21.12 10.29
C PHE A 2 -31.40 22.65 10.14
N LEU A 3 -31.93 23.14 9.06
CA LEU A 3 -32.00 24.55 8.75
C LEU A 3 -33.49 24.96 8.69
N ASP A 4 -34.01 25.46 9.80
CA ASP A 4 -35.26 26.18 9.77
C ASP A 4 -34.95 27.64 9.33
N PRO A 5 -35.42 28.09 8.16
CA PRO A 5 -35.15 29.44 7.68
C PRO A 5 -35.73 30.52 8.56
N PHE A 6 -36.59 30.18 9.52
CA PHE A 6 -37.19 31.08 10.48
C PHE A 6 -36.53 31.04 11.86
N GLU A 7 -35.49 30.19 12.04
CA GLU A 7 -34.79 30.12 13.31
C GLU A 7 -33.79 31.27 13.46
N ASP A 8 -33.67 31.76 14.69
CA ASP A 8 -32.66 32.76 15.04
C ASP A 8 -31.25 32.22 14.73
N ALA A 9 -30.40 33.03 14.10
CA ALA A 9 -29.06 32.66 13.67
C ALA A 9 -28.15 32.16 14.82
N GLU A 10 -28.38 32.68 16.05
CA GLU A 10 -27.62 32.27 17.23
C GLU A 10 -28.06 30.87 17.70
N ALA A 11 -29.36 30.57 17.70
CA ALA A 11 -29.90 29.25 18.02
C ALA A 11 -29.44 28.19 16.99
N LEU A 12 -29.46 28.55 15.70
CA LEU A 12 -28.97 27.70 14.63
C LEU A 12 -27.47 27.40 14.78
N ALA A 13 -26.65 28.41 15.04
CA ALA A 13 -25.21 28.26 15.25
C ALA A 13 -24.91 27.32 16.44
N TYR A 14 -25.68 27.47 17.53
CA TYR A 14 -25.55 26.61 18.71
C TYR A 14 -25.89 25.15 18.39
N ARG A 15 -26.99 24.89 17.70
CA ARG A 15 -27.36 23.50 17.28
C ARG A 15 -26.32 22.87 16.34
N LEU A 16 -25.79 23.66 15.41
CA LEU A 16 -24.72 23.18 14.52
C LEU A 16 -23.44 22.81 15.32
N TYR A 17 -23.10 23.62 16.32
CA TYR A 17 -22.00 23.35 17.22
C TYR A 17 -22.23 22.07 18.04
N GLU A 18 -23.39 21.92 18.68
CA GLU A 18 -23.71 20.69 19.44
C GLU A 18 -23.67 19.44 18.57
N TYR A 19 -24.20 19.52 17.35
CA TYR A 19 -24.14 18.41 16.41
C TYR A 19 -22.72 18.10 15.98
N ALA A 20 -21.89 19.12 15.72
CA ALA A 20 -20.48 18.92 15.41
C ALA A 20 -19.74 18.24 16.56
N GLN A 21 -19.98 18.65 17.82
CA GLN A 21 -19.40 17.99 19.01
C GLN A 21 -19.88 16.54 19.17
N TYR A 22 -21.15 16.27 18.88
CA TYR A 22 -21.68 14.90 18.86
C TYR A 22 -20.96 14.02 17.82
N VAL A 23 -20.78 14.54 16.60
CA VAL A 23 -20.08 13.84 15.51
C VAL A 23 -18.61 13.56 15.88
N ILE A 24 -17.89 14.56 16.41
CA ILE A 24 -16.50 14.45 16.85
C ILE A 24 -16.40 13.40 17.96
N GLY A 25 -17.24 13.47 18.99
CA GLY A 25 -17.23 12.53 20.09
C GLY A 25 -17.52 11.09 19.68
N LYS A 26 -18.38 10.87 18.70
CA LYS A 26 -18.61 9.55 18.11
C LYS A 26 -17.38 9.04 17.35
N SER A 27 -16.75 9.90 16.56
CA SER A 27 -15.54 9.57 15.82
C SER A 27 -14.37 9.20 16.75
N ASP A 28 -14.18 9.94 17.82
CA ASP A 28 -13.13 9.69 18.81
C ASP A 28 -13.31 8.35 19.54
N ARG A 29 -14.54 7.89 19.70
CA ARG A 29 -14.86 6.58 20.27
C ARG A 29 -14.92 5.44 19.24
N ASN A 30 -14.62 5.72 17.97
CA ASN A 30 -14.81 4.80 16.84
C ASN A 30 -16.26 4.26 16.73
N GLU A 31 -17.23 5.04 17.13
CA GLU A 31 -18.65 4.69 17.04
C GLU A 31 -19.19 5.04 15.66
N PHE A 32 -20.13 4.23 15.18
CA PHE A 32 -20.82 4.49 13.91
C PHE A 32 -21.71 5.74 14.04
N LEU A 33 -21.57 6.65 13.08
CA LEU A 33 -22.54 7.69 12.85
C LEU A 33 -23.65 7.13 11.97
N ASP A 34 -24.86 7.11 12.50
CA ASP A 34 -26.06 6.80 11.73
C ASP A 34 -26.41 8.03 10.87
N TYR A 35 -25.60 8.25 9.84
CA TYR A 35 -25.75 9.40 8.96
C TYR A 35 -26.57 8.99 7.73
N PRO A 36 -27.73 9.62 7.50
CA PRO A 36 -28.55 9.30 6.34
C PRO A 36 -27.94 9.92 5.07
N GLU A 37 -26.77 9.43 4.64
CA GLU A 37 -26.09 9.85 3.40
C GLU A 37 -27.03 9.81 2.18
N PHE A 38 -28.05 8.94 2.24
CA PHE A 38 -29.06 8.78 1.18
C PHE A 38 -30.13 9.88 1.13
N LYS A 39 -30.23 10.72 2.15
CA LYS A 39 -31.24 11.79 2.22
C LYS A 39 -30.72 13.16 1.79
N LEU A 40 -29.44 13.27 1.48
CA LEU A 40 -28.89 14.54 1.00
C LEU A 40 -29.28 14.76 -0.47
N SER A 41 -29.82 15.94 -0.78
CA SER A 41 -30.10 16.39 -2.14
C SER A 41 -28.82 16.59 -2.97
N ILE A 42 -27.68 16.75 -2.31
CA ILE A 42 -26.36 16.95 -2.90
C ILE A 42 -25.52 15.69 -2.67
N ARG A 43 -24.98 15.12 -3.75
CA ARG A 43 -24.04 14.00 -3.66
C ARG A 43 -22.70 14.51 -3.12
N CYS A 44 -22.31 14.02 -1.96
CA CYS A 44 -21.02 14.31 -1.35
C CYS A 44 -20.02 13.18 -1.64
N VAL A 45 -18.77 13.57 -1.92
CA VAL A 45 -17.66 12.63 -2.06
C VAL A 45 -16.61 12.94 -1.00
N ASP A 46 -16.34 11.97 -0.16
CA ASP A 46 -15.29 12.03 0.85
C ASP A 46 -13.96 11.56 0.24
N ILE A 47 -13.10 12.51 -0.15
CA ILE A 47 -11.79 12.23 -0.75
C ILE A 47 -10.88 11.46 0.24
N PHE A 48 -11.03 11.69 1.53
CA PHE A 48 -10.24 11.02 2.57
C PHE A 48 -10.52 9.51 2.60
N LYS A 49 -11.80 9.12 2.66
CA LYS A 49 -12.22 7.72 2.60
C LYS A 49 -11.95 7.08 1.24
N LEU A 50 -12.17 7.81 0.15
CA LEU A 50 -11.90 7.34 -1.21
C LEU A 50 -10.45 6.91 -1.38
N ASN A 51 -9.50 7.65 -0.81
CA ASN A 51 -8.07 7.33 -0.84
C ASN A 51 -7.64 6.35 0.26
N HIS A 52 -8.55 5.92 1.11
CA HIS A 52 -8.28 5.04 2.24
C HIS A 52 -7.26 5.64 3.24
N TRP A 53 -7.33 6.97 3.42
CA TRP A 53 -6.46 7.71 4.35
C TRP A 53 -6.92 7.60 5.81
N ASP A 54 -8.08 7.00 6.05
CA ASP A 54 -8.59 6.60 7.35
C ASP A 54 -7.93 5.32 7.88
N SER A 55 -7.28 4.52 7.03
CA SER A 55 -6.56 3.32 7.45
C SER A 55 -5.23 3.64 8.14
N ASN A 56 -4.82 2.80 9.08
CA ASN A 56 -3.54 2.98 9.79
C ASN A 56 -2.33 3.02 8.84
N ALA A 57 -2.35 2.23 7.76
CA ALA A 57 -1.25 2.16 6.80
C ALA A 57 -1.07 3.42 5.95
N LYS A 58 -2.17 4.18 5.72
CA LYS A 58 -2.15 5.39 4.87
C LYS A 58 -2.59 6.64 5.62
N ARG A 59 -2.69 6.59 6.95
CA ARG A 59 -3.24 7.69 7.76
C ARG A 59 -2.49 8.99 7.52
N THR A 60 -3.25 10.01 7.11
CA THR A 60 -2.74 11.34 6.83
C THR A 60 -3.74 12.41 7.27
N SER A 61 -3.37 13.67 7.11
CA SER A 61 -4.25 14.82 7.33
C SER A 61 -4.20 15.74 6.13
N LEU A 62 -5.17 16.65 5.98
CA LEU A 62 -5.15 17.63 4.89
C LEU A 62 -3.84 18.44 4.89
N LYS A 63 -3.33 18.84 6.05
CA LYS A 63 -2.07 19.61 6.17
C LYS A 63 -0.85 18.80 5.71
N TRP A 64 -0.83 17.49 5.99
CA TRP A 64 0.23 16.63 5.50
C TRP A 64 0.14 16.38 3.99
N THR A 65 -1.08 16.27 3.45
CA THR A 65 -1.27 16.20 1.99
C THR A 65 -0.92 17.52 1.31
N GLN A 66 -1.23 18.67 1.93
CA GLN A 66 -0.76 19.98 1.46
C GLN A 66 0.77 20.04 1.40
N PHE A 67 1.47 19.57 2.43
CA PHE A 67 2.91 19.43 2.38
C PHE A 67 3.38 18.52 1.23
N GLY A 68 2.73 17.35 1.06
CA GLY A 68 3.06 16.37 0.02
C GLY A 68 2.78 16.81 -1.41
N MET A 69 1.94 17.81 -1.64
CA MET A 69 1.62 18.39 -2.95
C MET A 69 2.30 19.74 -3.21
N ASP A 70 3.25 20.11 -2.36
CA ASP A 70 4.00 21.37 -2.42
C ASP A 70 3.09 22.62 -2.35
N TRP A 71 1.99 22.49 -1.59
CA TRP A 71 1.08 23.61 -1.37
C TRP A 71 1.78 24.79 -0.73
N GLU A 72 1.52 25.99 -1.23
CA GLU A 72 2.24 27.19 -0.81
C GLU A 72 1.99 27.52 0.67
N ASN A 73 0.71 27.51 1.08
CA ASN A 73 0.28 27.89 2.42
C ASN A 73 -0.22 26.69 3.23
N VAL A 74 0.69 26.02 3.94
CA VAL A 74 0.33 24.99 4.91
C VAL A 74 0.10 25.66 6.25
N GLU A 75 -1.17 25.95 6.57
CA GLU A 75 -1.58 26.71 7.77
C GLU A 75 -2.45 25.84 8.68
N GLU A 76 -2.32 26.03 10.00
CA GLU A 76 -3.25 25.48 10.98
C GLU A 76 -4.39 26.47 11.25
N MET A 77 -5.44 25.97 11.89
CA MET A 77 -6.58 26.78 12.33
C MET A 77 -6.08 27.94 13.21
N PRO A 78 -6.30 29.20 12.82
CA PRO A 78 -5.76 30.37 13.54
C PRO A 78 -6.49 30.66 14.86
N HIS A 79 -7.60 29.98 15.12
CA HIS A 79 -8.42 30.15 16.30
C HIS A 79 -8.84 28.78 16.86
N PRO A 80 -8.85 28.56 18.18
CA PRO A 80 -9.31 27.30 18.76
C PRO A 80 -10.75 27.00 18.36
N HIS A 81 -11.00 25.79 17.83
CA HIS A 81 -12.32 25.40 17.32
C HIS A 81 -13.41 25.28 18.39
N TYR A 82 -13.03 25.28 19.67
CA TYR A 82 -13.94 25.25 20.83
C TYR A 82 -14.20 26.64 21.44
N GLU A 83 -13.59 27.69 20.90
CA GLU A 83 -13.81 29.06 21.38
C GLU A 83 -14.69 29.85 20.42
N LYS A 84 -15.55 30.71 20.99
CA LYS A 84 -16.45 31.60 20.22
C LYS A 84 -15.62 32.70 19.55
N ILE A 85 -15.84 32.94 18.27
CA ILE A 85 -15.27 34.07 17.54
C ILE A 85 -16.03 35.34 17.95
N ILE A 86 -15.33 36.30 18.56
CA ILE A 86 -15.94 37.51 19.12
C ILE A 86 -15.59 38.78 18.35
N ASP A 87 -14.65 38.73 17.43
CA ASP A 87 -14.21 39.90 16.67
C ASP A 87 -14.12 39.62 15.17
N LYS A 88 -14.19 40.68 14.38
CA LYS A 88 -14.18 40.64 12.92
C LYS A 88 -12.81 40.19 12.35
N GLU A 89 -11.73 40.51 13.03
CA GLU A 89 -10.35 40.16 12.53
C GLU A 89 -10.13 38.66 12.61
N THR A 90 -10.48 38.08 13.76
CA THR A 90 -10.45 36.60 13.93
C THR A 90 -11.37 35.89 12.92
N LEU A 91 -12.57 36.42 12.68
CA LEU A 91 -13.47 35.88 11.67
C LEU A 91 -12.83 35.89 10.27
N ILE A 92 -12.21 36.99 9.89
CA ILE A 92 -11.52 37.13 8.60
C ILE A 92 -10.37 36.10 8.49
N MET A 93 -9.58 35.90 9.54
CA MET A 93 -8.51 34.89 9.56
C MET A 93 -9.06 33.50 9.37
N VAL A 94 -10.11 33.11 10.09
CA VAL A 94 -10.76 31.80 9.97
C VAL A 94 -11.34 31.59 8.57
N VAL A 95 -11.99 32.61 7.99
CA VAL A 95 -12.51 32.54 6.60
C VAL A 95 -11.38 32.34 5.58
N LYS A 96 -10.27 33.07 5.71
CA LYS A 96 -9.11 32.90 4.83
C LYS A 96 -8.52 31.50 4.94
N TYR A 97 -8.39 30.99 6.16
CA TYR A 97 -7.97 29.61 6.43
C TYR A 97 -8.90 28.59 5.75
N CYS A 98 -10.21 28.72 5.91
CA CYS A 98 -11.18 27.83 5.26
C CYS A 98 -11.09 27.88 3.73
N ILE A 99 -10.92 29.08 3.15
CA ILE A 99 -10.72 29.25 1.70
C ILE A 99 -9.45 28.54 1.24
N ASN A 100 -8.35 28.64 2.00
CA ASN A 100 -7.11 27.93 1.70
C ASN A 100 -7.32 26.40 1.71
N ASP A 101 -8.02 25.85 2.69
CA ASP A 101 -8.32 24.42 2.78
C ASP A 101 -9.23 23.95 1.64
N VAL A 102 -10.23 24.72 1.26
CA VAL A 102 -11.08 24.42 0.09
C VAL A 102 -10.27 24.43 -1.21
N ARG A 103 -9.40 25.43 -1.40
CA ARG A 103 -8.53 25.51 -2.59
C ARG A 103 -7.57 24.35 -2.69
N SER A 104 -6.93 23.95 -1.59
CA SER A 104 -6.02 22.81 -1.57
C SER A 104 -6.76 21.48 -1.81
N THR A 105 -7.96 21.32 -1.26
CA THR A 105 -8.83 20.16 -1.53
C THR A 105 -9.23 20.10 -3.01
N LYS A 106 -9.57 21.23 -3.61
CA LYS A 106 -9.83 21.33 -5.06
C LYS A 106 -8.59 20.95 -5.88
N ALA A 107 -7.39 21.37 -5.44
CA ALA A 107 -6.16 21.00 -6.12
C ALA A 107 -5.91 19.49 -6.08
N ILE A 108 -6.10 18.82 -4.91
CA ILE A 108 -6.05 17.36 -4.81
C ILE A 108 -7.03 16.72 -5.80
N PHE A 109 -8.26 17.21 -5.87
CA PHE A 109 -9.29 16.70 -6.77
C PHE A 109 -8.91 16.81 -8.25
N THR A 110 -8.17 17.85 -8.62
CA THR A 110 -7.79 18.14 -10.02
C THR A 110 -6.39 17.65 -10.41
N MET A 111 -5.65 17.01 -9.49
CA MET A 111 -4.32 16.46 -9.80
C MET A 111 -4.39 15.45 -10.93
N THR A 112 -3.39 15.51 -11.80
CA THR A 112 -3.25 14.60 -12.95
C THR A 112 -2.08 13.63 -12.74
N ASP A 113 -2.18 12.46 -13.35
CA ASP A 113 -1.04 11.57 -13.53
C ASP A 113 -0.09 12.08 -14.63
N SER A 114 0.98 11.35 -14.90
CA SER A 114 1.94 11.66 -15.96
C SER A 114 1.33 11.70 -17.38
N LYS A 115 0.14 11.13 -17.57
CA LYS A 115 -0.62 11.12 -18.84
C LYS A 115 -1.65 12.26 -18.92
N GLY A 116 -1.70 13.15 -17.92
CA GLY A 116 -2.68 14.22 -17.84
C GLY A 116 -4.08 13.79 -17.40
N THR A 117 -4.26 12.55 -16.93
CA THR A 117 -5.55 12.04 -16.46
C THR A 117 -5.84 12.57 -15.06
N LYS A 118 -7.01 13.19 -14.86
CA LYS A 118 -7.49 13.59 -13.53
C LYS A 118 -7.88 12.35 -12.71
N VAL A 119 -6.94 11.87 -11.91
CA VAL A 119 -7.07 10.56 -11.23
C VAL A 119 -8.29 10.51 -10.30
N MET A 120 -8.53 11.55 -9.49
CA MET A 120 -9.69 11.57 -8.59
C MET A 120 -11.02 11.54 -9.35
N VAL A 121 -11.11 12.30 -10.44
CA VAL A 121 -12.32 12.31 -11.30
C VAL A 121 -12.57 10.93 -11.90
N SER A 122 -11.53 10.28 -12.44
CA SER A 122 -11.63 8.92 -12.96
C SER A 122 -12.09 7.91 -11.91
N GLN A 123 -11.55 8.01 -10.70
CA GLN A 123 -11.92 7.15 -9.57
C GLN A 123 -13.38 7.37 -9.13
N ILE A 124 -13.86 8.60 -9.13
CA ILE A 124 -15.25 8.93 -8.79
C ILE A 124 -16.20 8.43 -9.88
N ASN A 125 -15.87 8.63 -11.15
CA ASN A 125 -16.68 8.13 -12.28
C ASN A 125 -16.80 6.61 -12.24
N LEU A 126 -15.70 5.89 -11.96
CA LEU A 126 -15.73 4.44 -11.76
C LEU A 126 -16.69 4.06 -10.63
N ARG A 127 -16.60 4.72 -9.47
CA ARG A 127 -17.46 4.45 -8.31
C ARG A 127 -18.92 4.77 -8.55
N ALA A 128 -19.21 5.84 -9.29
CA ALA A 128 -20.58 6.17 -9.71
C ALA A 128 -21.18 5.06 -10.57
N LYS A 129 -20.44 4.59 -11.59
CA LYS A 129 -20.86 3.49 -12.45
C LYS A 129 -21.07 2.18 -11.65
N LEU A 130 -20.15 1.86 -10.74
CA LEU A 130 -20.28 0.68 -9.88
C LEU A 130 -21.51 0.80 -8.94
N SER A 131 -21.76 2.01 -8.42
CA SER A 131 -22.93 2.26 -7.56
C SER A 131 -24.24 1.99 -8.28
N GLU A 132 -24.33 2.42 -9.53
CA GLU A 132 -25.50 2.16 -10.40
C GLU A 132 -25.62 0.68 -10.74
N THR A 133 -24.50 0.04 -11.15
CA THR A 133 -24.49 -1.37 -11.58
C THR A 133 -24.91 -2.31 -10.44
N TYR A 134 -24.44 -2.08 -9.21
CA TYR A 134 -24.64 -2.99 -8.07
C TYR A 134 -25.67 -2.48 -7.06
N ASN A 135 -26.35 -1.38 -7.36
CA ASN A 135 -27.34 -0.73 -6.50
C ASN A 135 -26.85 -0.55 -5.05
N VAL A 136 -25.66 0.02 -4.90
CA VAL A 136 -25.02 0.29 -3.60
C VAL A 136 -24.23 1.60 -3.66
N ASN A 137 -24.25 2.42 -2.60
CA ASN A 137 -23.47 3.66 -2.58
C ASN A 137 -21.98 3.39 -2.38
N LEU A 138 -21.19 3.58 -3.46
CA LEU A 138 -19.74 3.42 -3.48
C LEU A 138 -18.97 4.73 -3.72
N LEU A 139 -19.63 5.88 -3.81
CA LEU A 139 -18.99 7.15 -4.23
C LEU A 139 -17.77 7.51 -3.38
N SER A 140 -17.85 7.32 -2.07
CA SER A 140 -16.73 7.54 -1.14
C SER A 140 -16.06 6.24 -0.68
N ALA A 141 -16.34 5.11 -1.34
CA ALA A 141 -15.83 3.82 -0.89
C ALA A 141 -14.33 3.67 -1.15
N SER A 142 -13.60 3.18 -0.14
CA SER A 142 -12.22 2.70 -0.32
C SER A 142 -12.19 1.42 -1.18
N GLU A 143 -11.03 1.09 -1.73
CA GLU A 143 -10.87 -0.14 -2.54
C GLU A 143 -11.31 -1.41 -1.80
N PRO A 144 -10.93 -1.65 -0.52
CA PRO A 144 -11.43 -2.82 0.21
C PRO A 144 -12.96 -2.83 0.37
N LYS A 145 -13.59 -1.66 0.56
CA LYS A 145 -15.05 -1.55 0.65
C LYS A 145 -15.71 -1.89 -0.70
N ILE A 146 -15.17 -1.41 -1.82
CA ILE A 146 -15.65 -1.78 -3.16
C ILE A 146 -15.59 -3.29 -3.35
N SER A 147 -14.43 -3.89 -3.06
CA SER A 147 -14.23 -5.33 -3.15
C SER A 147 -15.26 -6.09 -2.32
N LYS A 148 -15.42 -5.71 -1.06
CA LYS A 148 -16.35 -6.33 -0.11
C LYS A 148 -17.80 -6.28 -0.61
N GLU A 149 -18.28 -5.12 -1.07
CA GLU A 149 -19.68 -4.98 -1.51
C GLU A 149 -19.96 -5.68 -2.84
N ILE A 150 -19.01 -5.70 -3.78
CA ILE A 150 -19.18 -6.39 -5.05
C ILE A 150 -19.10 -7.91 -4.85
N PHE A 151 -18.13 -8.40 -4.08
CA PHE A 151 -18.05 -9.83 -3.74
C PHE A 151 -19.34 -10.31 -3.04
N LEU A 152 -19.82 -9.52 -2.08
CA LEU A 152 -21.08 -9.77 -1.38
C LEU A 152 -22.29 -9.86 -2.33
N HIS A 153 -22.34 -9.01 -3.36
CA HIS A 153 -23.43 -9.04 -4.35
C HIS A 153 -23.44 -10.38 -5.09
N PHE A 154 -22.32 -10.78 -5.69
CA PHE A 154 -22.23 -12.04 -6.42
C PHE A 154 -22.42 -13.28 -5.51
N LEU A 155 -21.89 -13.23 -4.28
CA LEU A 155 -22.07 -14.31 -3.33
C LEU A 155 -23.55 -14.46 -2.91
N SER A 156 -24.26 -13.34 -2.72
CA SER A 156 -25.70 -13.35 -2.43
C SER A 156 -26.52 -13.98 -3.56
N GLU A 157 -26.20 -13.67 -4.80
CA GLU A 157 -26.84 -14.28 -5.97
C GLU A 157 -26.55 -15.78 -6.05
N LYS A 158 -25.30 -16.16 -5.83
CA LYS A 158 -24.87 -17.56 -5.92
C LYS A 158 -25.47 -18.44 -4.82
N LEU A 159 -25.53 -17.95 -3.59
CA LEU A 159 -26.08 -18.69 -2.45
C LEU A 159 -27.61 -18.59 -2.34
N GLY A 160 -28.26 -17.66 -3.06
CA GLY A 160 -29.71 -17.45 -2.95
C GLY A 160 -30.17 -16.90 -1.60
N ILE A 161 -29.28 -16.27 -0.83
CA ILE A 161 -29.59 -15.66 0.49
C ILE A 161 -29.32 -14.16 0.50
N SER A 162 -29.94 -13.46 1.45
CA SER A 162 -29.84 -12.00 1.50
C SER A 162 -28.43 -11.52 1.84
N LYS A 163 -28.04 -10.34 1.32
CA LYS A 163 -26.79 -9.66 1.71
C LYS A 163 -26.68 -9.43 3.21
N LYS A 164 -27.81 -9.26 3.91
CA LYS A 164 -27.85 -9.08 5.37
C LYS A 164 -27.41 -10.34 6.10
N GLU A 165 -27.93 -11.49 5.69
CA GLU A 165 -27.55 -12.80 6.27
C GLU A 165 -26.06 -13.07 6.05
N ILE A 166 -25.53 -12.83 4.84
CA ILE A 166 -24.10 -13.04 4.57
C ILE A 166 -23.24 -12.09 5.42
N LYS A 167 -23.66 -10.83 5.61
CA LYS A 167 -22.91 -9.85 6.43
C LYS A 167 -22.72 -10.29 7.88
N GLU A 168 -23.55 -11.20 8.39
CA GLU A 168 -23.42 -11.75 9.74
C GLU A 168 -22.52 -13.01 9.79
N MET A 169 -22.16 -13.57 8.65
CA MET A 169 -21.30 -14.76 8.60
C MET A 169 -19.88 -14.43 9.02
N ARG A 170 -19.32 -15.20 9.94
CA ARG A 170 -17.91 -15.12 10.38
C ARG A 170 -17.51 -16.43 11.02
N THR A 171 -16.24 -16.79 10.88
CA THR A 171 -15.66 -17.90 11.63
C THR A 171 -14.70 -17.37 12.68
N TYR A 172 -15.09 -17.52 13.94
CA TYR A 172 -14.22 -17.19 15.08
C TYR A 172 -13.48 -18.45 15.51
N ARG A 173 -12.18 -18.32 15.64
CA ARG A 173 -11.31 -19.40 16.13
C ARG A 173 -10.52 -18.88 17.32
N LYS A 174 -10.34 -19.70 18.34
CA LYS A 174 -9.46 -19.36 19.46
C LYS A 174 -8.00 -19.51 19.04
N ASN A 175 -7.69 -20.61 18.36
CA ASN A 175 -6.35 -20.95 17.92
C ASN A 175 -6.36 -21.48 16.48
N VAL A 176 -5.25 -21.32 15.78
CA VAL A 176 -4.96 -21.99 14.50
C VAL A 176 -3.69 -22.83 14.69
N VAL A 177 -3.83 -24.14 14.43
CA VAL A 177 -2.72 -25.11 14.46
C VAL A 177 -2.05 -25.13 13.08
N ILE A 178 -0.86 -24.54 12.99
CA ILE A 178 -0.24 -24.31 11.67
C ILE A 178 0.11 -25.62 10.95
N ARG A 179 0.52 -26.65 11.65
CA ARG A 179 0.79 -27.98 11.06
C ARG A 179 -0.36 -28.51 10.19
N ASP A 180 -1.59 -28.24 10.60
CA ASP A 180 -2.79 -28.81 9.96
C ASP A 180 -3.15 -28.08 8.66
N ILE A 181 -2.52 -26.95 8.38
CA ILE A 181 -2.77 -26.12 7.20
C ILE A 181 -1.63 -26.11 6.18
N ILE A 182 -0.46 -26.69 6.51
CA ILE A 182 0.69 -26.76 5.60
C ILE A 182 0.39 -27.76 4.47
N LEU A 183 0.68 -27.37 3.23
CA LEU A 183 0.50 -28.20 2.06
C LEU A 183 1.46 -29.41 2.08
N PRO A 184 0.99 -30.62 1.74
CA PRO A 184 1.83 -31.82 1.71
C PRO A 184 2.98 -31.78 0.69
N CYS A 185 2.85 -30.94 -0.35
CA CYS A 185 3.89 -30.78 -1.37
C CYS A 185 5.10 -29.97 -0.87
N VAL A 186 4.99 -29.25 0.24
CA VAL A 186 6.08 -28.48 0.83
C VAL A 186 7.12 -29.42 1.45
N LYS A 187 8.31 -29.45 0.86
CA LYS A 187 9.44 -30.29 1.29
C LYS A 187 10.73 -29.49 1.14
N PHE A 188 11.68 -29.76 2.02
CA PHE A 188 13.00 -29.12 2.02
C PHE A 188 14.10 -30.16 2.19
N GLU A 189 15.27 -29.90 1.63
CA GLU A 189 16.44 -30.78 1.70
C GLU A 189 17.46 -30.26 2.74
N THR A 190 17.65 -28.93 2.82
CA THR A 190 18.66 -28.34 3.70
C THR A 190 18.20 -28.27 5.15
N PRO A 191 19.12 -28.32 6.13
CA PRO A 191 18.81 -28.17 7.55
C PRO A 191 18.16 -26.83 7.89
N GLU A 192 18.58 -25.76 7.21
CA GLU A 192 18.09 -24.40 7.43
C GLU A 192 16.60 -24.29 7.12
N PHE A 193 16.18 -24.72 5.92
CA PHE A 193 14.77 -24.68 5.52
C PHE A 193 13.92 -25.74 6.22
N ASN A 194 14.49 -26.89 6.57
CA ASN A 194 13.84 -27.84 7.47
C ASN A 194 13.61 -27.23 8.86
N GLY A 195 14.53 -26.38 9.35
CA GLY A 195 14.36 -25.60 10.55
C GLY A 195 13.14 -24.67 10.50
N VAL A 196 12.99 -23.91 9.40
CA VAL A 196 11.82 -23.06 9.16
C VAL A 196 10.51 -23.88 9.13
N HIS A 197 10.51 -24.98 8.38
CA HIS A 197 9.34 -25.86 8.24
C HIS A 197 8.90 -26.44 9.60
N ASN A 198 9.87 -26.93 10.39
CA ASN A 198 9.62 -27.47 11.72
C ASN A 198 9.12 -26.37 12.68
N TRP A 199 9.68 -25.16 12.59
CA TRP A 199 9.20 -24.05 13.37
C TRP A 199 7.71 -23.75 13.08
N PHE A 200 7.32 -23.63 11.79
CA PHE A 200 5.93 -23.46 11.43
C PHE A 200 5.04 -24.64 11.91
N LYS A 201 5.49 -25.88 11.75
CA LYS A 201 4.73 -27.07 12.21
C LYS A 201 4.46 -27.08 13.72
N ASN A 202 5.31 -26.45 14.49
CA ASN A 202 5.16 -26.40 15.95
C ASN A 202 4.36 -25.17 16.44
N LEU A 203 3.95 -24.26 15.52
CA LEU A 203 3.17 -23.11 15.90
C LEU A 203 1.69 -23.45 16.13
N VAL A 204 1.18 -22.94 17.25
CA VAL A 204 -0.24 -22.79 17.54
C VAL A 204 -0.47 -21.30 17.76
N VAL A 205 -1.19 -20.65 16.87
CA VAL A 205 -1.41 -19.22 16.88
C VAL A 205 -2.69 -18.88 17.63
N ASP A 206 -2.58 -18.16 18.74
CA ASP A 206 -3.72 -17.54 19.41
C ASP A 206 -4.23 -16.37 18.55
N THR A 207 -5.49 -16.42 18.13
CA THR A 207 -6.06 -15.41 17.24
C THR A 207 -6.29 -14.06 17.91
N ALA A 208 -6.24 -13.99 19.25
CA ALA A 208 -6.29 -12.71 19.97
C ALA A 208 -5.13 -11.76 19.61
N ILE A 209 -3.99 -12.29 19.16
CA ILE A 209 -2.87 -11.46 18.69
C ILE A 209 -3.13 -10.76 17.35
N LEU A 210 -4.19 -11.15 16.63
CA LEU A 210 -4.53 -10.59 15.33
C LEU A 210 -5.41 -9.33 15.44
N ASP A 211 -5.72 -8.88 16.64
CA ASP A 211 -6.68 -7.79 16.88
C ASP A 211 -6.23 -6.46 16.31
N THR A 212 -4.92 -6.21 16.33
CA THR A 212 -4.34 -5.01 15.73
C THR A 212 -3.01 -5.32 15.03
N ASP A 213 -2.65 -4.51 14.01
CA ASP A 213 -1.34 -4.58 13.36
C ASP A 213 -0.18 -4.41 14.38
N ASP A 214 -0.39 -3.61 15.41
CA ASP A 214 0.61 -3.40 16.48
C ASP A 214 0.75 -4.65 17.35
N ASP A 215 -0.31 -5.37 17.63
CA ASP A 215 -0.25 -6.64 18.36
C ASP A 215 0.47 -7.71 17.54
N ILE A 216 0.14 -7.82 16.24
CA ILE A 216 0.84 -8.74 15.34
C ILE A 216 2.34 -8.45 15.30
N LYS A 217 2.75 -7.17 15.20
CA LYS A 217 4.15 -6.77 15.16
C LYS A 217 4.90 -7.03 16.47
N LYS A 218 4.26 -6.82 17.60
CA LYS A 218 4.88 -6.92 18.94
C LYS A 218 4.83 -8.32 19.51
N LYS A 219 3.74 -9.06 19.30
CA LYS A 219 3.45 -10.35 19.95
C LYS A 219 3.43 -11.51 18.97
N GLY A 220 3.37 -11.24 17.65
CA GLY A 220 3.32 -12.28 16.63
C GLY A 220 4.61 -13.11 16.61
N PRO A 221 4.51 -14.42 16.32
CA PRO A 221 5.66 -15.28 16.22
C PRO A 221 6.56 -14.86 15.06
N LYS A 222 7.88 -14.93 15.28
CA LYS A 222 8.90 -14.60 14.30
C LYS A 222 10.00 -15.64 14.32
N TYR A 223 10.54 -15.94 13.17
CA TYR A 223 11.71 -16.80 13.00
C TYR A 223 12.67 -16.14 12.03
N SER A 224 13.95 -16.21 12.31
CA SER A 224 14.97 -15.67 11.41
C SER A 224 16.00 -16.76 11.13
N MET A 225 16.40 -16.86 9.88
CA MET A 225 17.50 -17.72 9.47
C MET A 225 18.44 -16.99 8.51
N LYS A 226 19.58 -17.57 8.23
CA LYS A 226 20.51 -17.07 7.22
C LYS A 226 20.93 -18.22 6.31
N HIS A 227 20.75 -18.05 4.98
CA HIS A 227 21.19 -19.01 3.98
C HIS A 227 21.98 -18.31 2.88
N LYS A 228 23.15 -18.85 2.48
CA LYS A 228 24.06 -18.25 1.47
C LYS A 228 24.27 -16.74 1.62
N GLY A 229 24.37 -16.27 2.85
CA GLY A 229 24.62 -14.86 3.16
C GLY A 229 23.36 -13.99 3.26
N VAL A 230 22.17 -14.46 2.89
CA VAL A 230 20.91 -13.73 2.97
C VAL A 230 20.21 -14.03 4.29
N PRO A 231 20.11 -13.04 5.20
CA PRO A 231 19.20 -13.13 6.35
C PRO A 231 17.75 -13.04 5.88
N THR A 232 16.90 -13.89 6.42
CA THR A 232 15.48 -13.94 6.08
C THR A 232 14.63 -14.05 7.33
N ASP A 233 13.61 -13.20 7.41
CA ASP A 233 12.63 -13.16 8.48
C ASP A 233 11.29 -13.74 8.03
N TYR A 234 10.72 -14.58 8.88
CA TYR A 234 9.43 -15.24 8.72
C TYR A 234 8.47 -14.75 9.80
N ALA A 235 7.24 -14.47 9.40
CA ALA A 235 6.18 -14.06 10.31
C ALA A 235 4.82 -14.54 9.78
N LEU A 236 3.72 -14.26 10.48
CA LEU A 236 2.38 -14.68 10.03
C LEU A 236 1.96 -14.03 8.70
N GLY A 237 2.46 -12.84 8.40
CA GLY A 237 2.03 -12.04 7.24
C GLY A 237 2.84 -12.23 5.97
N GLY A 238 4.07 -12.74 6.05
CA GLY A 238 4.95 -12.86 4.89
C GLY A 238 6.41 -13.12 5.22
N ILE A 239 7.19 -13.27 4.17
CA ILE A 239 8.64 -13.53 4.17
C ILE A 239 9.39 -12.29 3.69
N HIS A 240 10.52 -11.98 4.32
CA HIS A 240 11.35 -10.85 3.95
C HIS A 240 12.83 -11.21 4.13
N GLY A 241 13.57 -11.25 3.04
CA GLY A 241 14.99 -11.50 3.08
C GLY A 241 15.71 -10.77 1.95
N CYS A 242 16.86 -10.19 2.25
CA CYS A 242 17.72 -9.62 1.22
C CYS A 242 19.20 -9.71 1.63
N ILE A 243 20.06 -9.69 0.62
CA ILE A 243 21.50 -9.56 0.78
C ILE A 243 21.86 -8.21 1.42
N ALA A 244 23.10 -8.04 1.87
CA ALA A 244 23.58 -6.79 2.43
C ALA A 244 23.33 -5.59 1.51
N PRO A 245 23.14 -4.36 2.08
CA PRO A 245 23.02 -3.16 1.25
C PRO A 245 24.19 -2.99 0.29
N GLY A 246 23.90 -2.65 -0.97
CA GLY A 246 24.94 -2.49 -1.99
C GLY A 246 24.39 -2.36 -3.40
N VAL A 247 25.31 -2.25 -4.34
CA VAL A 247 25.04 -2.27 -5.79
C VAL A 247 25.41 -3.63 -6.34
N TYR A 248 24.43 -4.31 -6.90
CA TYR A 248 24.56 -5.63 -7.48
C TYR A 248 24.42 -5.53 -9.00
N GLU A 249 25.53 -5.69 -9.68
CA GLU A 249 25.64 -5.66 -11.13
C GLU A 249 26.31 -6.97 -11.58
N PRO A 250 25.68 -7.76 -12.45
CA PRO A 250 26.25 -9.04 -12.86
C PRO A 250 27.52 -8.81 -13.70
N LYS A 251 28.58 -9.47 -13.33
CA LYS A 251 29.80 -9.55 -14.17
C LYS A 251 29.50 -10.31 -15.45
N PRO A 252 30.34 -10.16 -16.53
CA PRO A 252 30.21 -10.97 -17.74
C PRO A 252 30.06 -12.47 -17.41
N GLY A 253 29.12 -13.14 -18.07
CA GLY A 253 28.79 -14.54 -17.82
C GLY A 253 27.83 -14.77 -16.65
N ARG A 254 27.24 -13.74 -16.07
CA ARG A 254 26.22 -13.87 -15.02
C ARG A 254 24.99 -13.02 -15.36
N LYS A 255 23.84 -13.39 -14.79
CA LYS A 255 22.56 -12.64 -14.91
C LYS A 255 21.85 -12.57 -13.56
N ILE A 256 21.14 -11.47 -13.32
CA ILE A 256 20.17 -11.37 -12.22
C ILE A 256 18.81 -11.72 -12.82
N LEU A 257 18.26 -12.84 -12.40
CA LEU A 257 16.92 -13.29 -12.79
C LEU A 257 15.96 -13.09 -11.62
N SER A 258 14.74 -12.68 -11.94
CA SER A 258 13.64 -12.49 -11.01
C SER A 258 12.48 -13.36 -11.42
N VAL A 259 11.77 -13.88 -10.44
CA VAL A 259 10.47 -14.51 -10.61
C VAL A 259 9.49 -13.92 -9.62
N ASP A 260 8.29 -13.60 -10.11
CA ASP A 260 7.13 -13.23 -9.31
C ASP A 260 6.01 -14.26 -9.55
N VAL A 261 5.31 -14.69 -8.52
CA VAL A 261 4.20 -15.64 -8.68
C VAL A 261 2.95 -14.92 -9.16
N THR A 262 2.43 -15.31 -10.28
CA THR A 262 1.24 -14.70 -10.91
C THR A 262 0.02 -14.77 -9.98
N SER A 263 -0.49 -13.59 -9.57
CA SER A 263 -1.67 -13.49 -8.68
C SER A 263 -1.60 -14.47 -7.49
N PHE A 264 -0.49 -14.46 -6.78
CA PHE A 264 -0.06 -15.51 -5.85
C PHE A 264 -1.15 -15.94 -4.85
N TYR A 265 -1.62 -15.06 -4.00
CA TYR A 265 -2.57 -15.38 -2.95
C TYR A 265 -3.94 -15.84 -3.48
N PRO A 266 -4.52 -15.21 -4.52
CA PRO A 266 -5.70 -15.74 -5.18
C PRO A 266 -5.51 -17.16 -5.71
N ASN A 267 -4.42 -17.43 -6.42
CA ASN A 267 -4.16 -18.74 -7.02
C ASN A 267 -3.90 -19.82 -5.96
N LEU A 268 -3.24 -19.48 -4.85
CA LEU A 268 -3.13 -20.44 -3.72
C LEU A 268 -4.50 -20.88 -3.23
N ALA A 269 -5.44 -19.96 -3.03
CA ALA A 269 -6.78 -20.30 -2.58
C ALA A 269 -7.55 -21.11 -3.65
N ILE A 270 -7.53 -20.67 -4.91
CA ILE A 270 -8.23 -21.32 -6.02
C ILE A 270 -7.71 -22.74 -6.25
N LYS A 271 -6.40 -22.92 -6.40
CA LYS A 271 -5.78 -24.22 -6.73
C LYS A 271 -5.94 -25.24 -5.62
N ASN A 272 -5.93 -24.81 -4.39
CA ASN A 272 -6.10 -25.69 -3.23
C ASN A 272 -7.55 -25.75 -2.73
N LYS A 273 -8.48 -25.09 -3.42
CA LYS A 273 -9.91 -25.04 -3.05
C LYS A 273 -10.13 -24.57 -1.60
N TRP A 274 -9.45 -23.51 -1.19
CA TRP A 274 -9.64 -22.94 0.14
C TRP A 274 -10.73 -21.88 0.16
N SER A 275 -11.57 -21.93 1.18
CA SER A 275 -12.61 -20.93 1.46
C SER A 275 -12.63 -20.58 2.94
N PRO A 276 -13.16 -19.41 3.33
CA PRO A 276 -13.56 -19.17 4.72
C PRO A 276 -14.61 -20.20 5.15
N ALA A 277 -14.45 -20.80 6.33
CA ALA A 277 -15.25 -21.96 6.76
C ALA A 277 -16.77 -21.72 6.84
N GLN A 278 -17.20 -20.46 6.99
CA GLN A 278 -18.61 -20.07 7.01
C GLN A 278 -19.27 -20.01 5.62
N ILE A 279 -18.50 -20.10 4.54
CA ILE A 279 -19.00 -20.04 3.17
C ILE A 279 -18.80 -21.41 2.52
N PRO A 280 -19.83 -21.97 1.84
CA PRO A 280 -19.69 -23.24 1.15
C PRO A 280 -18.49 -23.20 0.19
N GLN A 281 -17.64 -24.19 0.28
CA GLN A 281 -16.33 -24.24 -0.39
C GLN A 281 -16.46 -24.10 -1.91
N ASP A 282 -17.33 -24.88 -2.53
CA ASP A 282 -17.47 -24.87 -3.99
C ASP A 282 -17.98 -23.50 -4.47
N ASP A 283 -18.98 -22.92 -3.80
CA ASP A 283 -19.54 -21.62 -4.16
C ASP A 283 -18.51 -20.50 -4.07
N PHE A 284 -17.71 -20.50 -3.01
CA PHE A 284 -16.63 -19.52 -2.85
C PHE A 284 -15.55 -19.69 -3.92
N CYS A 285 -15.05 -20.91 -4.10
CA CYS A 285 -13.96 -21.19 -5.02
C CYS A 285 -14.34 -20.94 -6.48
N GLU A 286 -15.53 -21.36 -6.90
CA GLU A 286 -16.05 -21.10 -8.24
C GLU A 286 -16.21 -19.59 -8.50
N LEU A 287 -16.73 -18.83 -7.53
CA LEU A 287 -16.86 -17.38 -7.64
C LEU A 287 -15.49 -16.69 -7.70
N TYR A 288 -14.54 -17.13 -6.87
CA TYR A 288 -13.22 -16.55 -6.80
C TYR A 288 -12.40 -16.83 -8.07
N GLU A 289 -12.49 -18.04 -8.60
CA GLU A 289 -11.91 -18.43 -9.89
C GLU A 289 -12.58 -17.70 -11.06
N TRP A 290 -13.89 -17.50 -11.01
CA TRP A 290 -14.61 -16.73 -12.02
C TRP A 290 -14.08 -15.28 -12.11
N PHE A 291 -13.87 -14.59 -10.99
CA PHE A 291 -13.24 -13.25 -11.00
C PHE A 291 -11.84 -13.27 -11.63
N PHE A 292 -11.07 -14.30 -11.37
CA PHE A 292 -9.73 -14.45 -11.92
C PHE A 292 -9.76 -14.66 -13.44
N GLU A 293 -10.60 -15.56 -13.93
CA GLU A 293 -10.70 -15.86 -15.35
C GLU A 293 -11.35 -14.71 -16.15
N GLU A 294 -12.38 -14.08 -15.61
CA GLU A 294 -12.99 -12.91 -16.23
C GLU A 294 -12.02 -11.74 -16.34
N ARG A 295 -11.18 -11.54 -15.34
CA ARG A 295 -10.16 -10.49 -15.37
C ARG A 295 -9.18 -10.68 -16.53
N LYS A 296 -8.78 -11.90 -16.86
CA LYS A 296 -7.88 -12.20 -17.98
C LYS A 296 -8.45 -11.79 -19.33
N LYS A 297 -9.76 -11.86 -19.50
CA LYS A 297 -10.47 -11.52 -20.74
C LYS A 297 -10.60 -10.01 -20.96
N ILE A 298 -10.39 -9.20 -19.93
CA ILE A 298 -10.63 -7.76 -19.95
C ILE A 298 -9.29 -7.03 -20.10
N PRO A 299 -9.15 -6.07 -21.03
CA PRO A 299 -7.93 -5.29 -21.19
C PRO A 299 -7.51 -4.59 -19.90
N LYS A 300 -6.21 -4.56 -19.57
CA LYS A 300 -5.67 -3.95 -18.33
C LYS A 300 -6.08 -2.49 -18.13
N LYS A 301 -6.36 -1.75 -19.20
CA LYS A 301 -6.84 -0.35 -19.18
C LYS A 301 -8.33 -0.20 -18.87
N ASP A 302 -9.10 -1.28 -18.89
CA ASP A 302 -10.54 -1.23 -18.59
C ASP A 302 -10.74 -1.10 -17.07
N PRO A 303 -11.56 -0.16 -16.61
CA PRO A 303 -11.88 0.00 -15.19
C PRO A 303 -12.41 -1.29 -14.52
N LYS A 304 -13.11 -2.15 -15.26
CA LYS A 304 -13.61 -3.43 -14.74
C LYS A 304 -12.47 -4.40 -14.42
N ASN A 305 -11.37 -4.42 -15.20
CA ASN A 305 -10.18 -5.21 -14.88
C ASN A 305 -9.59 -4.79 -13.54
N TYR A 306 -9.53 -3.47 -13.30
CA TYR A 306 -9.05 -2.93 -12.03
C TYR A 306 -9.92 -3.36 -10.85
N VAL A 307 -11.25 -3.31 -11.00
CA VAL A 307 -12.18 -3.77 -9.95
C VAL A 307 -11.96 -5.24 -9.61
N TYR A 308 -11.84 -6.11 -10.60
CA TYR A 308 -11.58 -7.53 -10.37
C TYR A 308 -10.20 -7.77 -9.73
N LYS A 309 -9.19 -6.99 -10.12
CA LYS A 309 -7.89 -7.00 -9.43
C LYS A 309 -8.00 -6.68 -7.95
N ILE A 310 -8.79 -5.64 -7.61
CA ILE A 310 -9.00 -5.26 -6.20
C ILE A 310 -9.71 -6.38 -5.44
N ILE A 311 -10.76 -6.98 -6.02
CA ILE A 311 -11.49 -8.08 -5.40
C ILE A 311 -10.54 -9.23 -5.09
N LEU A 312 -9.79 -9.68 -6.07
CA LEU A 312 -8.84 -10.78 -5.91
C LEU A 312 -7.79 -10.49 -4.81
N ASN A 313 -7.22 -9.31 -4.82
CA ASN A 313 -6.16 -8.96 -3.87
C ASN A 313 -6.68 -8.64 -2.45
N SER A 314 -7.92 -8.15 -2.31
CA SER A 314 -8.45 -7.76 -1.01
C SER A 314 -9.08 -8.93 -0.25
N THR A 315 -9.49 -10.00 -0.93
CA THR A 315 -10.27 -11.09 -0.33
C THR A 315 -9.53 -11.75 0.84
N TYR A 316 -8.23 -12.05 0.67
CA TYR A 316 -7.45 -12.61 1.76
C TYR A 316 -7.25 -11.61 2.93
N GLY A 317 -7.02 -10.34 2.63
CA GLY A 317 -6.91 -9.30 3.65
C GLY A 317 -8.21 -9.08 4.43
N LEU A 318 -9.35 -9.15 3.74
CA LEU A 318 -10.68 -9.09 4.35
C LEU A 318 -10.98 -10.31 5.23
N SER A 319 -10.33 -11.44 5.01
CA SER A 319 -10.48 -12.61 5.88
C SER A 319 -9.76 -12.46 7.24
N ASN A 320 -8.92 -11.46 7.40
CA ASN A 320 -8.33 -11.05 8.68
C ASN A 320 -9.06 -9.87 9.36
N ASP A 321 -10.07 -9.30 8.73
CA ASP A 321 -10.87 -8.19 9.29
C ASP A 321 -12.09 -8.75 10.03
N LYS A 322 -12.15 -8.59 11.36
CA LYS A 322 -13.27 -9.03 12.21
C LYS A 322 -14.64 -8.47 11.82
N ASN A 323 -14.65 -7.34 11.11
CA ASN A 323 -15.87 -6.70 10.59
C ASN A 323 -16.26 -7.20 9.19
N SER A 324 -15.50 -8.14 8.64
CA SER A 324 -15.77 -8.71 7.32
C SER A 324 -16.57 -10.01 7.44
N PHE A 325 -17.51 -10.22 6.53
CA PHE A 325 -18.20 -11.52 6.40
C PHE A 325 -17.27 -12.64 5.89
N LEU A 326 -16.09 -12.26 5.39
CA LEU A 326 -15.04 -13.21 5.00
C LEU A 326 -14.14 -13.61 6.17
N TYR A 327 -14.36 -13.09 7.39
CA TYR A 327 -13.46 -13.29 8.52
C TYR A 327 -13.31 -14.78 8.86
N ASP A 328 -12.12 -15.31 8.63
CA ASP A 328 -11.61 -16.61 9.07
C ASP A 328 -10.09 -16.56 9.14
N PRO A 329 -9.49 -16.45 10.33
CA PRO A 329 -8.03 -16.35 10.49
C PRO A 329 -7.27 -17.56 9.92
N GLU A 330 -7.86 -18.75 9.92
CA GLU A 330 -7.24 -19.94 9.35
C GLU A 330 -7.12 -19.83 7.84
N PHE A 331 -8.15 -19.33 7.16
CA PHE A 331 -8.10 -19.08 5.72
C PHE A 331 -6.97 -18.10 5.36
N THR A 332 -6.84 -17.01 6.14
CA THR A 332 -5.72 -16.06 5.95
C THR A 332 -4.37 -16.76 6.11
N MET A 333 -4.19 -17.55 7.19
CA MET A 333 -2.92 -18.22 7.47
C MET A 333 -2.61 -19.35 6.50
N ARG A 334 -3.62 -20.07 5.98
CA ARG A 334 -3.43 -21.03 4.88
C ARG A 334 -2.74 -20.39 3.70
N ILE A 335 -3.17 -19.21 3.30
CA ILE A 335 -2.59 -18.46 2.17
C ILE A 335 -1.20 -17.94 2.49
N THR A 336 -1.03 -17.20 3.60
CA THR A 336 0.24 -16.52 3.89
C THR A 336 1.37 -17.48 4.24
N ILE A 337 1.08 -18.54 4.98
CA ILE A 337 2.11 -19.51 5.41
C ILE A 337 2.51 -20.43 4.25
N ASN A 338 1.55 -20.96 3.50
CA ASN A 338 1.90 -21.78 2.34
C ASN A 338 2.55 -20.94 1.23
N GLY A 339 2.19 -19.67 1.09
CA GLY A 339 2.90 -18.75 0.21
C GLY A 339 4.38 -18.64 0.59
N GLN A 340 4.68 -18.35 1.85
CA GLN A 340 6.07 -18.28 2.34
C GLN A 340 6.82 -19.59 2.09
N LEU A 341 6.24 -20.73 2.48
CA LEU A 341 6.88 -22.03 2.36
C LEU A 341 7.08 -22.44 0.88
N SER A 342 6.13 -22.13 0.00
CA SER A 342 6.27 -22.41 -1.44
C SER A 342 7.39 -21.59 -2.07
N LEU A 343 7.53 -20.31 -1.71
CA LEU A 343 8.65 -19.47 -2.16
C LEU A 343 10.00 -19.95 -1.60
N CYS A 344 10.04 -20.37 -0.32
CA CYS A 344 11.23 -20.98 0.25
C CYS A 344 11.65 -22.24 -0.50
N MET A 345 10.69 -23.07 -0.93
CA MET A 345 10.97 -24.26 -1.73
C MET A 345 11.60 -23.87 -3.08
N LEU A 346 11.05 -22.89 -3.79
CA LEU A 346 11.64 -22.39 -5.03
C LEU A 346 13.05 -21.82 -4.80
N TYR A 347 13.20 -21.02 -3.74
CA TYR A 347 14.51 -20.47 -3.37
C TYR A 347 15.53 -21.58 -3.15
N GLU A 348 15.21 -22.59 -2.32
CA GLU A 348 16.11 -23.71 -2.05
C GLU A 348 16.45 -24.49 -3.31
N MET A 349 15.46 -24.86 -4.13
CA MET A 349 15.65 -25.57 -5.39
C MET A 349 16.62 -24.84 -6.33
N ILE A 350 16.50 -23.51 -6.46
CA ILE A 350 17.42 -22.73 -7.30
C ILE A 350 18.78 -22.60 -6.62
N ALA A 351 18.82 -22.27 -5.34
CA ALA A 351 20.04 -22.00 -4.62
C ALA A 351 20.95 -23.24 -4.52
N GLU A 352 20.39 -24.43 -4.34
CA GLU A 352 21.11 -25.68 -4.24
C GLU A 352 21.28 -26.37 -5.61
N GLY A 353 20.29 -26.24 -6.49
CA GLY A 353 20.33 -26.87 -7.83
C GLY A 353 21.23 -26.17 -8.85
N ILE A 354 21.69 -24.93 -8.58
CA ILE A 354 22.54 -24.15 -9.48
C ILE A 354 23.87 -23.78 -8.80
N PRO A 355 24.97 -24.42 -9.19
CA PRO A 355 26.31 -24.09 -8.68
C PRO A 355 26.64 -22.61 -8.92
N GLY A 356 27.15 -21.93 -7.89
CA GLY A 356 27.53 -20.53 -8.00
C GLY A 356 26.36 -19.53 -8.03
N SER A 357 25.13 -19.97 -7.77
CA SER A 357 23.99 -19.07 -7.54
C SER A 357 24.22 -18.18 -6.33
N ILE A 358 23.80 -16.93 -6.41
CA ILE A 358 23.85 -15.94 -5.33
C ILE A 358 22.45 -15.40 -5.14
N PRO A 359 21.76 -15.75 -4.06
CA PRO A 359 20.46 -15.13 -3.74
C PRO A 359 20.63 -13.65 -3.45
N ILE A 360 19.74 -12.83 -3.98
CA ILE A 360 19.76 -11.38 -3.76
C ILE A 360 18.62 -10.98 -2.82
N MET A 361 17.39 -11.37 -3.15
CA MET A 361 16.23 -10.96 -2.37
C MET A 361 15.12 -12.02 -2.49
N GLN A 362 14.32 -12.15 -1.44
CA GLN A 362 13.02 -12.79 -1.48
C GLN A 362 12.02 -11.94 -0.70
N ASN A 363 10.87 -11.75 -1.29
CA ASN A 363 9.82 -10.92 -0.72
C ASN A 363 8.47 -11.57 -1.05
N THR A 364 7.48 -11.31 -0.28
CA THR A 364 6.08 -11.79 -0.30
C THR A 364 5.64 -12.69 -1.45
N ASP A 365 5.96 -12.34 -2.70
CA ASP A 365 5.45 -12.96 -3.93
C ASP A 365 6.54 -13.28 -4.99
N GLY A 366 7.81 -12.96 -4.70
CA GLY A 366 8.88 -13.16 -5.65
C GLY A 366 10.27 -13.33 -5.04
N LEU A 367 11.22 -13.67 -5.86
CA LEU A 367 12.62 -13.79 -5.50
C LEU A 367 13.57 -13.39 -6.66
N GLU A 368 14.72 -12.86 -6.29
CA GLU A 368 15.81 -12.48 -7.20
C GLU A 368 17.07 -13.27 -6.92
N MET A 369 17.63 -13.84 -7.98
CA MET A 369 18.84 -14.64 -7.95
C MET A 369 19.86 -14.18 -8.99
N MET A 370 21.15 -14.06 -8.62
CA MET A 370 22.22 -13.91 -9.58
C MET A 370 22.81 -15.29 -9.89
N ILE A 371 22.73 -15.73 -11.13
CA ILE A 371 23.20 -17.06 -11.57
C ILE A 371 24.23 -16.93 -12.68
N PRO A 372 25.12 -17.96 -12.90
CA PRO A 372 25.89 -18.07 -14.12
C PRO A 372 24.97 -18.20 -15.32
N GLU A 373 25.30 -17.51 -16.42
CA GLU A 373 24.45 -17.48 -17.63
C GLU A 373 24.31 -18.86 -18.28
N GLU A 374 25.33 -19.69 -18.22
CA GLU A 374 25.33 -21.06 -18.68
C GLU A 374 24.27 -21.95 -18.00
N HIS A 375 23.85 -21.58 -16.77
CA HIS A 375 22.82 -22.31 -16.02
C HIS A 375 21.42 -21.78 -16.23
N LYS A 376 21.19 -20.83 -17.16
CA LYS A 376 19.84 -20.27 -17.40
C LYS A 376 18.80 -21.33 -17.77
N ALA A 377 19.18 -22.32 -18.58
CA ALA A 377 18.30 -23.43 -18.94
C ALA A 377 17.91 -24.26 -17.71
N LYS A 378 18.85 -24.58 -16.84
CA LYS A 378 18.59 -25.30 -15.58
C LYS A 378 17.70 -24.49 -14.62
N TYR A 379 17.90 -23.19 -14.56
CA TYR A 379 17.02 -22.29 -13.78
C TYR A 379 15.56 -22.38 -14.25
N LEU A 380 15.32 -22.33 -15.56
CA LEU A 380 13.97 -22.44 -16.13
C LEU A 380 13.36 -23.82 -15.89
N GLU A 381 14.16 -24.88 -15.96
CA GLU A 381 13.75 -26.26 -15.65
C GLU A 381 13.27 -26.35 -14.18
N ILE A 382 14.04 -25.82 -13.23
CA ILE A 382 13.69 -25.79 -11.81
C ILE A 382 12.40 -24.99 -11.58
N CYS A 383 12.25 -23.82 -12.22
CA CYS A 383 11.04 -23.03 -12.16
C CYS A 383 9.81 -23.83 -12.66
N SER A 384 9.94 -24.53 -13.80
CA SER A 384 8.87 -25.35 -14.36
C SER A 384 8.51 -26.56 -13.49
N GLU A 385 9.51 -27.18 -12.84
CA GLU A 385 9.30 -28.23 -11.86
C GLU A 385 8.49 -27.71 -10.68
N TRP A 386 8.87 -26.56 -10.12
CA TRP A 386 8.15 -25.92 -9.03
C TRP A 386 6.70 -25.55 -9.42
N GLU A 387 6.49 -25.01 -10.64
CA GLU A 387 5.14 -24.74 -11.17
C GLU A 387 4.30 -26.03 -11.25
N THR A 388 4.90 -27.14 -11.63
CA THR A 388 4.23 -28.44 -11.68
C THR A 388 3.84 -28.92 -10.28
N ILE A 389 4.74 -28.78 -9.30
CA ILE A 389 4.48 -29.20 -7.91
C ILE A 389 3.40 -28.35 -7.27
N THR A 390 3.42 -27.06 -7.47
CA THR A 390 2.55 -26.09 -6.77
C THR A 390 1.28 -25.77 -7.54
N GLN A 391 1.21 -26.07 -8.83
CA GLN A 391 0.15 -25.66 -9.76
C GLN A 391 0.01 -24.13 -9.88
N LEU A 392 1.06 -23.39 -9.51
CA LEU A 392 1.15 -21.92 -9.65
C LEU A 392 1.97 -21.58 -10.89
N ALA A 393 1.83 -20.35 -11.37
CA ALA A 393 2.58 -19.87 -12.54
C ALA A 393 3.53 -18.73 -12.15
N LEU A 394 4.71 -18.72 -12.77
CA LEU A 394 5.75 -17.71 -12.56
C LEU A 394 5.81 -16.71 -13.71
N GLU A 395 5.98 -15.44 -13.37
CA GLU A 395 6.37 -14.38 -14.29
C GLU A 395 7.87 -14.13 -14.15
N HIS A 396 8.60 -14.10 -15.27
CA HIS A 396 10.04 -13.95 -15.28
C HIS A 396 10.46 -12.55 -15.70
N ASP A 397 11.41 -11.98 -14.96
CA ASP A 397 12.07 -10.74 -15.28
C ASP A 397 13.60 -10.89 -15.19
N GLN A 398 14.34 -9.94 -15.77
CA GLN A 398 15.80 -9.91 -15.71
C GLN A 398 16.25 -8.49 -15.38
N TYR A 399 17.11 -8.34 -14.37
CA TYR A 399 17.69 -7.06 -14.01
C TYR A 399 19.12 -6.92 -14.50
N GLN A 400 19.42 -5.76 -15.07
CA GLN A 400 20.78 -5.32 -15.37
C GLN A 400 21.53 -4.95 -14.10
N LYS A 401 20.83 -4.33 -13.15
CA LYS A 401 21.41 -3.80 -11.91
C LYS A 401 20.33 -3.76 -10.83
N MET A 402 20.72 -4.08 -9.62
CA MET A 402 19.90 -3.87 -8.43
C MET A 402 20.68 -3.09 -7.37
N ILE A 403 20.08 -2.05 -6.86
CA ILE A 403 20.61 -1.22 -5.78
C ILE A 403 19.76 -1.52 -4.55
N ILE A 404 20.31 -2.24 -3.59
CA ILE A 404 19.61 -2.74 -2.42
C ILE A 404 19.95 -1.84 -1.22
N GLY A 405 18.94 -1.23 -0.62
CA GLY A 405 19.03 -0.62 0.71
C GLY A 405 18.56 -1.60 1.78
N ASP A 406 17.44 -2.23 1.55
CA ASP A 406 16.86 -3.38 2.26
C ASP A 406 15.74 -3.98 1.39
N VAL A 407 15.06 -5.02 1.87
CA VAL A 407 14.01 -5.75 1.13
C VAL A 407 12.85 -4.86 0.65
N ASN A 408 12.58 -3.74 1.32
CA ASN A 408 11.52 -2.79 0.97
C ASN A 408 12.04 -1.51 0.31
N ASN A 409 13.35 -1.33 0.21
CA ASN A 409 13.99 -0.11 -0.27
C ASN A 409 15.05 -0.47 -1.31
N TYR A 410 14.68 -0.47 -2.58
CA TYR A 410 15.60 -0.81 -3.67
C TYR A 410 15.27 -0.10 -4.99
N ILE A 411 16.24 -0.05 -5.89
CA ILE A 411 16.09 0.29 -7.29
C ILE A 411 16.47 -0.95 -8.11
N GLY A 412 15.61 -1.37 -9.03
CA GLY A 412 15.90 -2.42 -10.01
C GLY A 412 15.84 -1.85 -11.42
N ILE A 413 16.87 -2.09 -12.25
CA ILE A 413 16.87 -1.72 -13.66
C ILE A 413 16.61 -2.99 -14.47
N ASN A 414 15.41 -3.07 -15.06
CA ASN A 414 14.94 -4.23 -15.79
C ASN A 414 15.40 -4.18 -17.26
N THR A 415 15.86 -5.29 -17.79
CA THR A 415 16.30 -5.43 -19.19
C THR A 415 15.75 -6.69 -19.85
N HIS A 416 14.68 -7.26 -19.27
CA HIS A 416 14.09 -8.50 -19.76
C HIS A 416 13.52 -8.37 -21.17
N ARG A 417 12.96 -7.20 -21.51
CA ARG A 417 12.32 -6.94 -22.79
C ARG A 417 13.19 -6.00 -23.63
N GLU A 418 13.17 -6.18 -24.94
CA GLU A 418 13.84 -5.28 -25.88
C GLU A 418 13.33 -3.83 -25.73
N ALA A 419 12.02 -3.66 -25.58
CA ALA A 419 11.40 -2.36 -25.31
C ALA A 419 11.88 -1.68 -24.02
N ASP A 420 12.36 -2.43 -23.02
CA ASP A 420 12.90 -1.86 -21.79
C ASP A 420 14.27 -1.22 -22.05
N GLN A 421 15.07 -1.85 -22.90
CA GLN A 421 16.38 -1.33 -23.32
C GLN A 421 16.23 -0.05 -24.13
N GLU A 422 15.29 -0.02 -25.09
CA GLU A 422 14.98 1.17 -25.88
C GLU A 422 14.48 2.32 -25.00
N THR A 423 13.60 2.01 -24.04
CA THR A 423 13.09 2.99 -23.10
C THR A 423 14.20 3.54 -22.21
N LEU A 424 15.10 2.68 -21.69
CA LEU A 424 16.24 3.11 -20.87
C LEU A 424 17.18 4.07 -21.64
N ILE A 425 17.41 3.82 -22.93
CA ILE A 425 18.24 4.68 -23.78
C ILE A 425 17.54 6.04 -24.01
N SER A 426 16.23 6.08 -24.08
CA SER A 426 15.44 7.30 -24.30
C SER A 426 15.20 8.14 -23.04
N LEU A 427 15.45 7.58 -21.83
CA LEU A 427 15.28 8.28 -20.56
C LEU A 427 16.20 9.50 -20.47
N LYS A 428 15.63 10.64 -20.09
CA LYS A 428 16.40 11.88 -19.82
C LYS A 428 16.43 12.16 -18.31
N GLU A 429 17.53 12.76 -17.86
CA GLU A 429 17.74 13.11 -16.45
C GLU A 429 16.64 14.00 -15.86
N ASP A 430 16.02 14.85 -16.69
CA ASP A 430 14.97 15.81 -16.27
C ASP A 430 13.55 15.28 -16.43
N GLU A 431 13.37 14.05 -16.92
CA GLU A 431 12.03 13.49 -17.07
C GLU A 431 11.48 12.96 -15.73
N PRO A 432 10.15 13.07 -15.50
CA PRO A 432 9.56 12.55 -14.28
C PRO A 432 9.89 11.07 -14.13
N TYR A 433 10.33 10.69 -12.94
CA TYR A 433 10.88 9.39 -12.54
C TYR A 433 9.95 8.18 -12.74
N TYR A 434 8.86 8.33 -13.47
CA TYR A 434 7.90 7.30 -13.84
C TYR A 434 7.63 7.37 -15.32
N ILE A 435 8.52 6.79 -16.11
CA ILE A 435 8.18 6.53 -17.50
C ILE A 435 7.40 5.21 -17.51
N TYR A 436 6.09 5.37 -17.63
CA TYR A 436 5.25 4.26 -18.01
C TYR A 436 5.31 4.14 -19.53
N THR A 437 5.76 3.00 -20.02
CA THR A 437 5.48 2.60 -21.40
C THR A 437 3.96 2.61 -21.61
N ASP A 438 3.47 2.58 -22.84
CA ASP A 438 2.05 2.53 -23.17
C ASP A 438 1.28 1.44 -22.42
N ASN A 439 1.99 0.41 -21.95
CA ASN A 439 1.46 -0.70 -21.15
C ASN A 439 1.48 -0.46 -19.63
N GLY A 440 1.90 0.71 -19.16
CA GLY A 440 2.00 1.04 -17.73
C GLY A 440 3.21 0.41 -17.03
N TYR A 441 4.22 -0.01 -17.78
CA TYR A 441 5.44 -0.63 -17.30
C TYR A 441 6.61 0.36 -17.31
N SER A 442 7.41 0.39 -16.24
CA SER A 442 8.65 1.17 -16.17
C SER A 442 9.84 0.22 -16.11
N PRO A 443 10.90 0.43 -16.93
CA PRO A 443 12.11 -0.37 -16.85
C PRO A 443 12.90 -0.12 -15.55
N VAL A 444 12.62 0.97 -14.84
CA VAL A 444 13.23 1.27 -13.54
C VAL A 444 12.19 1.11 -12.44
N LYS A 445 12.36 0.07 -11.61
CA LYS A 445 11.50 -0.24 -10.46
C LYS A 445 12.09 0.41 -9.21
N CYS A 446 11.46 1.48 -8.70
CA CYS A 446 11.83 2.11 -7.44
C CYS A 446 10.88 1.69 -6.33
N LYS A 447 11.42 1.31 -5.15
CA LYS A 447 10.65 0.91 -3.98
C LYS A 447 11.07 1.67 -2.73
N GLY A 448 10.07 1.89 -1.86
CA GLY A 448 10.26 2.49 -0.54
C GLY A 448 10.84 3.90 -0.58
N ARG A 449 12.02 4.08 0.03
CA ARG A 449 12.71 5.40 0.08
C ARG A 449 13.14 5.92 -1.28
N PHE A 450 13.14 5.09 -2.32
CA PHE A 450 13.49 5.49 -3.69
C PHE A 450 12.25 5.81 -4.54
N GLU A 451 11.05 5.68 -4.00
CA GLU A 451 9.82 6.01 -4.73
C GLU A 451 9.58 7.52 -4.83
N PHE A 452 9.10 7.97 -6.01
CA PHE A 452 8.81 9.38 -6.32
C PHE A 452 7.34 9.63 -6.64
N HIS A 453 6.41 8.77 -6.25
CA HIS A 453 5.03 8.86 -6.67
C HIS A 453 4.37 10.16 -6.19
N HIS A 454 4.22 11.14 -7.09
CA HIS A 454 3.70 12.48 -6.76
C HIS A 454 2.25 12.44 -6.23
N LEU A 455 1.46 11.45 -6.61
CA LEU A 455 0.08 11.24 -6.13
C LEU A 455 0.00 10.53 -4.77
N ALA A 456 1.10 9.99 -4.25
CA ALA A 456 1.12 9.34 -2.94
C ALA A 456 1.25 10.39 -1.81
N LEU A 457 0.22 11.21 -1.63
CA LEU A 457 0.22 12.37 -0.72
C LEU A 457 0.32 12.00 0.77
N HIS A 458 0.06 10.76 1.14
CA HIS A 458 0.23 10.26 2.51
C HIS A 458 1.69 9.95 2.85
N LYS A 459 2.57 9.75 1.83
CA LYS A 459 4.00 9.45 2.03
C LYS A 459 4.79 10.70 2.38
N ASN A 460 5.85 10.51 3.16
CA ASN A 460 6.78 11.59 3.50
C ASN A 460 7.66 11.95 2.28
N LYS A 461 7.53 13.17 1.80
CA LYS A 461 8.30 13.71 0.68
C LYS A 461 9.45 14.65 1.12
N SER A 462 9.85 14.58 2.37
CA SER A 462 10.98 15.38 2.86
C SER A 462 12.25 15.12 2.06
N PHE A 463 12.97 16.20 1.76
CA PHE A 463 14.27 16.17 1.09
C PHE A 463 14.26 15.34 -0.20
N LEU A 464 13.30 15.62 -1.08
CA LEU A 464 13.14 14.90 -2.34
C LEU A 464 14.39 14.93 -3.21
N ILE A 465 15.24 15.99 -3.07
CA ILE A 465 16.53 16.12 -3.75
C ILE A 465 17.44 14.90 -3.51
N ILE A 466 17.39 14.29 -2.31
CA ILE A 466 18.20 13.11 -2.00
C ILE A 466 17.80 11.93 -2.89
N ARG A 467 16.48 11.71 -3.04
CA ARG A 467 15.98 10.64 -3.91
C ARG A 467 16.31 10.88 -5.36
N LYS A 468 16.16 12.13 -5.82
CA LYS A 468 16.50 12.54 -7.19
C LYS A 468 17.98 12.31 -7.48
N ALA A 469 18.86 12.77 -6.59
CA ALA A 469 20.30 12.61 -6.75
C ALA A 469 20.73 11.14 -6.75
N LEU A 470 20.17 10.31 -5.87
CA LEU A 470 20.44 8.86 -5.85
C LEU A 470 19.91 8.17 -7.11
N TYR A 471 18.72 8.52 -7.57
CA TYR A 471 18.17 7.98 -8.80
C TYR A 471 19.06 8.33 -10.00
N ASN A 472 19.39 9.61 -10.19
CA ASN A 472 20.24 10.06 -11.28
C ASN A 472 21.62 9.42 -11.22
N TYR A 473 22.20 9.27 -10.04
CA TYR A 473 23.48 8.60 -9.86
C TYR A 473 23.42 7.11 -10.27
N PHE A 474 22.44 6.38 -9.79
CA PHE A 474 22.38 4.93 -10.03
C PHE A 474 21.87 4.56 -11.42
N VAL A 475 20.99 5.36 -12.02
CA VAL A 475 20.39 5.09 -13.34
C VAL A 475 21.22 5.69 -14.47
N PHE A 476 21.67 6.94 -14.32
CA PHE A 476 22.34 7.70 -15.37
C PHE A 476 23.84 7.94 -15.13
N ASN A 477 24.38 7.49 -13.99
CA ASN A 477 25.74 7.80 -13.54
C ASN A 477 26.02 9.31 -13.38
N THR A 478 24.98 10.12 -13.16
CA THR A 478 25.11 11.55 -12.93
C THR A 478 25.69 11.80 -11.53
N PRO A 479 26.77 12.60 -11.38
CA PRO A 479 27.32 12.92 -10.08
C PRO A 479 26.25 13.52 -9.14
N VAL A 480 26.25 13.11 -7.87
CA VAL A 480 25.27 13.55 -6.86
C VAL A 480 25.27 15.07 -6.69
N ASP A 481 26.47 15.66 -6.62
CA ASP A 481 26.69 17.12 -6.52
C ASP A 481 26.12 17.87 -7.72
N LYS A 482 26.23 17.35 -8.94
CA LYS A 482 25.63 17.93 -10.13
C LYS A 482 24.12 18.05 -9.98
N THR A 483 23.41 16.96 -9.62
CA THR A 483 21.96 17.00 -9.42
C THR A 483 21.55 17.99 -8.32
N ILE A 484 22.34 18.09 -7.25
CA ILE A 484 22.05 19.00 -6.14
C ILE A 484 22.23 20.46 -6.56
N LEU A 485 23.35 20.79 -7.23
CA LEU A 485 23.68 22.16 -7.59
C LEU A 485 22.84 22.72 -8.75
N GLU A 486 22.39 21.86 -9.66
CA GLU A 486 21.58 22.25 -10.82
C GLU A 486 20.07 22.30 -10.51
N SER A 487 19.64 21.78 -9.34
CA SER A 487 18.21 21.81 -8.95
C SER A 487 17.71 23.23 -8.75
N LYS A 488 16.61 23.57 -9.44
CA LYS A 488 15.94 24.88 -9.36
C LYS A 488 14.77 24.90 -8.37
N SER A 489 14.42 23.74 -7.77
CA SER A 489 13.28 23.61 -6.87
C SER A 489 13.72 23.69 -5.41
N ILE A 490 13.44 24.79 -4.74
CA ILE A 490 13.70 24.92 -3.29
C ILE A 490 12.90 23.88 -2.48
N VAL A 491 11.74 23.47 -2.95
CA VAL A 491 10.86 22.51 -2.26
C VAL A 491 11.53 21.15 -2.16
N ASP A 492 12.36 20.77 -3.13
CA ASP A 492 13.12 19.52 -3.10
C ASP A 492 14.10 19.45 -1.91
N PHE A 493 14.52 20.60 -1.38
CA PHE A 493 15.40 20.71 -0.21
C PHE A 493 14.64 20.86 1.11
N CYS A 494 13.32 20.91 1.06
CA CYS A 494 12.51 21.07 2.26
C CYS A 494 12.23 19.73 2.95
N GLY A 495 12.29 19.75 4.28
CA GLY A 495 11.78 18.71 5.15
C GLY A 495 10.40 19.05 5.68
N GLY A 496 9.62 18.02 6.00
CA GLY A 496 8.37 18.13 6.75
C GLY A 496 8.49 17.37 8.06
N ILE A 497 8.10 18.02 9.14
CA ILE A 497 7.98 17.39 10.45
C ILE A 497 6.56 17.51 10.97
N LYS A 498 6.14 16.52 11.77
CA LYS A 498 4.78 16.44 12.32
C LYS A 498 4.85 16.13 13.81
N ALA A 499 4.29 17.01 14.64
CA ALA A 499 4.08 16.75 16.07
C ALA A 499 2.91 15.79 16.26
N LYS A 500 3.03 14.89 17.26
CA LYS A 500 2.01 13.91 17.63
C LYS A 500 1.30 14.33 18.90
N GLY A 501 0.02 14.01 19.02
CA GLY A 501 -0.78 14.32 20.21
C GLY A 501 -0.76 15.82 20.52
N ASP A 502 -0.51 16.16 21.77
CA ASP A 502 -0.50 17.55 22.27
C ASP A 502 0.85 18.26 22.15
N TRP A 503 1.83 17.59 21.56
CA TRP A 503 3.14 18.19 21.30
C TRP A 503 3.06 19.32 20.29
N ARG A 504 3.86 20.38 20.51
CA ARG A 504 4.06 21.51 19.60
C ARG A 504 5.54 21.69 19.36
N PHE A 505 5.89 22.16 18.18
CA PHE A 505 7.23 22.67 17.89
C PHE A 505 7.37 24.09 18.41
N THR A 506 8.57 24.45 18.78
CA THR A 506 8.92 25.84 19.11
C THR A 506 10.09 26.27 18.21
N SER A 507 10.06 27.51 17.74
CA SER A 507 11.20 28.18 17.11
C SER A 507 11.95 28.95 18.21
N ASN A 508 13.24 28.73 18.33
CA ASN A 508 14.11 29.48 19.21
C ASN A 508 15.07 30.30 18.35
N CYS A 509 15.02 31.61 18.47
CA CYS A 509 15.99 32.47 17.79
C CYS A 509 16.59 33.50 18.75
N MET A 510 17.86 33.84 18.52
CA MET A 510 18.56 34.89 19.26
C MET A 510 18.43 36.22 18.50
N ILE A 511 17.68 37.17 19.03
CA ILE A 511 17.56 38.51 18.48
C ILE A 511 18.18 39.51 19.45
N LYS A 512 19.26 40.18 19.03
CA LYS A 512 20.00 41.14 19.86
C LYS A 512 20.41 40.61 21.24
N GLY A 513 20.80 39.32 21.29
CA GLY A 513 21.23 38.66 22.53
C GLY A 513 20.07 38.17 23.42
N VAL A 514 18.83 38.29 23.00
CA VAL A 514 17.65 37.77 23.70
C VAL A 514 17.14 36.52 22.99
N LEU A 515 16.95 35.43 23.74
CA LEU A 515 16.33 34.20 23.22
C LEU A 515 14.83 34.42 23.11
N ILE A 516 14.32 34.39 21.88
CA ILE A 516 12.89 34.45 21.58
C ILE A 516 12.45 33.04 21.25
N THR A 517 11.44 32.56 21.99
CA THR A 517 10.82 31.25 21.75
C THR A 517 9.39 31.46 21.28
N GLU A 518 9.08 31.00 20.08
CA GLU A 518 7.74 31.09 19.48
C GLU A 518 7.18 29.71 19.22
N PRO A 519 5.90 29.45 19.55
CA PRO A 519 5.25 28.19 19.21
C PRO A 519 5.06 28.10 17.68
N LEU A 520 5.37 26.95 17.12
CA LEU A 520 5.11 26.61 15.73
C LEU A 520 3.87 25.72 15.62
N GLN A 521 3.35 25.61 14.41
CA GLN A 521 2.24 24.70 14.08
C GLN A 521 2.67 23.21 14.17
N LYS A 522 1.68 22.29 14.20
CA LYS A 522 1.93 20.84 14.30
C LYS A 522 2.64 20.25 13.08
N ILE A 523 2.43 20.83 11.91
CA ILE A 523 3.12 20.42 10.67
C ILE A 523 3.93 21.60 10.17
N VAL A 524 5.24 21.43 10.12
CA VAL A 524 6.18 22.48 9.72
C VAL A 524 6.97 22.01 8.51
N ARG A 525 7.02 22.87 7.48
CA ARG A 525 7.97 22.76 6.38
C ARG A 525 9.21 23.57 6.75
N TYR A 526 10.37 22.98 6.59
CA TYR A 526 11.63 23.63 6.90
C TYR A 526 12.71 23.26 5.88
N TYR A 527 13.75 24.07 5.80
CA TYR A 527 14.98 23.75 5.09
C TYR A 527 16.17 24.02 6.02
N ILE A 528 17.30 23.40 5.70
CA ILE A 528 18.53 23.58 6.45
C ILE A 528 19.32 24.72 5.81
N SER A 529 19.64 25.76 6.58
CA SER A 529 20.44 26.92 6.14
C SER A 529 21.79 26.89 6.83
N ASN A 530 22.84 27.28 6.12
CA ASN A 530 24.16 27.52 6.68
C ASN A 530 24.35 28.97 7.17
N LYS A 531 23.32 29.80 7.03
CA LYS A 531 23.36 31.22 7.45
C LYS A 531 22.67 31.49 8.79
N GLY A 532 22.29 30.45 9.51
CA GLY A 532 21.57 30.53 10.79
C GLY A 532 20.06 30.52 10.64
#